data_23db22130a65ab66472745e70e9644f4
#
_entry.id   23db22130a65ab66472745e70e9644f4
#
_cell.length_a   1.000
_cell.length_b   1.000
_cell.length_c   1.000
_cell.angle_alpha   90.00
_cell.angle_beta   90.00
_cell.angle_gamma   90.00
#
_symmetry.space_group_name_H-M   'P 1'
#
loop_
_entity.id
_entity.type
_entity.pdbx_description
1 polymer ?
#
loop_
_entity_poly.entity_id
_entity_poly.type
_entity_poly.pdbx_seq_one_letter_code
_entity_poly.pdbx_strand_id
1 'polypeptide(L)'
;MKQNSRKAKGRYLQNIVRDRIVKLYPSLTKKDIRTSTVGENGADVKLLTNTAKKLFPYSVETKNVKSYRLLYEAFRQAKRHTNMEPLLVLKGH
;
A
#
# COMPACT_ATOMS: atom_id res chain seq x y z
N MET A 1 -0.27 -0.69 24.66
CA MET A 1 0.68 0.14 23.92
C MET A 1 1.31 -0.59 22.75
N LYS A 2 1.55 -1.91 22.85
CA LYS A 2 2.11 -2.67 21.74
C LYS A 2 1.24 -2.64 20.49
N GLN A 3 -0.09 -2.61 20.64
CA GLN A 3 -1.01 -2.52 19.50
C GLN A 3 -0.87 -1.20 18.75
N ASN A 4 -0.68 -0.09 19.47
CA ASN A 4 -0.50 1.21 18.86
C ASN A 4 0.82 1.28 18.06
N SER A 5 1.86 0.63 18.58
CA SER A 5 3.14 0.56 17.88
C SER A 5 3.04 -0.21 16.56
N ARG A 6 2.29 -1.31 16.53
CA ARG A 6 2.09 -2.09 15.31
C ARG A 6 1.30 -1.31 14.26
N LYS A 7 0.24 -0.64 14.70
CA LYS A 7 -0.56 0.21 13.80
C LYS A 7 0.27 1.38 13.26
N ALA A 8 1.10 1.96 14.11
CA ALA A 8 1.97 3.06 13.70
C ALA A 8 3.00 2.61 12.66
N LYS A 9 3.59 1.42 12.83
CA LYS A 9 4.55 0.87 11.86
C LYS A 9 3.89 0.58 10.52
N GLY A 10 2.69 0.01 10.53
CA GLY A 10 1.94 -0.25 9.29
C GLY A 10 1.61 1.03 8.56
N ARG A 11 1.14 2.03 9.29
CA ARG A 11 0.81 3.34 8.73
C ARG A 11 2.03 4.04 8.18
N TYR A 12 3.15 3.93 8.88
CA TYR A 12 4.41 4.51 8.47
C TYR A 12 4.87 3.93 7.12
N LEU A 13 4.78 2.62 6.95
CA LEU A 13 5.14 1.97 5.69
C LEU A 13 4.23 2.42 4.55
N GLN A 14 2.93 2.49 4.78
CA GLN A 14 1.98 2.98 3.77
C GLN A 14 2.31 4.41 3.35
N ASN A 15 2.64 5.27 4.30
CA ASN A 15 2.99 6.66 4.03
C ASN A 15 4.28 6.76 3.20
N ILE A 16 5.29 5.94 3.52
CA ILE A 16 6.53 5.90 2.74
C ILE A 16 6.24 5.52 1.29
N VAL A 17 5.44 4.49 1.08
CA VAL A 17 5.10 4.02 -0.27
C VAL A 17 4.35 5.11 -1.04
N ARG A 18 3.35 5.73 -0.42
CA ARG A 18 2.61 6.83 -1.04
C ARG A 18 3.55 7.96 -1.46
N ASP A 19 4.43 8.37 -0.56
CA ASP A 19 5.33 9.49 -0.81
C ASP A 19 6.32 9.16 -1.92
N ARG A 20 6.79 7.92 -1.99
CA ARG A 20 7.66 7.45 -3.08
C ARG A 20 6.96 7.49 -4.42
N ILE A 21 5.70 7.07 -4.49
CA ILE A 21 4.92 7.11 -5.73
C ILE A 21 4.76 8.55 -6.19
N VAL A 22 4.40 9.45 -5.30
CA VAL A 22 4.24 10.88 -5.63
C VAL A 22 5.56 11.47 -6.12
N LYS A 23 6.68 11.07 -5.51
CA LYS A 23 8.00 11.55 -5.92
C LYS A 23 8.39 11.07 -7.31
N LEU A 24 8.03 9.81 -7.65
CA LEU A 24 8.33 9.23 -8.96
C LEU A 24 7.48 9.84 -10.07
N TYR A 25 6.29 10.33 -9.73
CA TYR A 25 5.35 10.89 -10.70
C TYR A 25 4.96 12.31 -10.28
N PRO A 26 5.76 13.32 -10.66
CA PRO A 26 5.53 14.71 -10.20
C PRO A 26 4.17 15.29 -10.52
N SER A 27 3.46 14.72 -11.50
CA SER A 27 2.10 15.16 -11.82
C SER A 27 1.06 14.70 -10.81
N LEU A 28 1.42 13.79 -9.90
CA LEU A 28 0.52 13.33 -8.84
C LEU A 28 0.69 14.18 -7.59
N THR A 29 -0.43 14.42 -6.91
CA THR A 29 -0.47 15.15 -5.64
C THR A 29 -1.17 14.31 -4.59
N LYS A 30 -1.24 14.81 -3.37
CA LYS A 30 -1.97 14.17 -2.28
C LYS A 30 -3.48 14.04 -2.56
N LYS A 31 -3.99 14.77 -3.55
CA LYS A 31 -5.38 14.65 -3.99
C LYS A 31 -5.61 13.42 -4.86
N ASP A 32 -4.55 12.90 -5.47
CA ASP A 32 -4.62 11.75 -6.39
C ASP A 32 -4.42 10.42 -5.68
N ILE A 33 -3.76 10.42 -4.53
CA ILE A 33 -3.34 9.20 -3.86
C ILE A 33 -3.35 9.40 -2.34
N ARG A 34 -3.85 8.40 -1.62
CA ARG A 34 -3.85 8.41 -0.16
C ARG A 34 -3.64 7.01 0.39
N THR A 35 -3.31 6.94 1.67
CA THR A 35 -3.24 5.66 2.37
C THR A 35 -4.63 5.24 2.84
N SER A 36 -4.83 3.93 3.07
CA SER A 36 -6.08 3.42 3.61
C SER A 36 -6.24 3.80 5.08
N THR A 37 -7.50 3.91 5.52
CA THR A 37 -7.81 4.10 6.93
C THR A 37 -7.98 2.76 7.63
N VAL A 38 -7.94 2.77 8.96
CA VAL A 38 -8.11 1.54 9.74
C VAL A 38 -9.47 0.92 9.43
N GLY A 39 -9.45 -0.38 9.10
CA GLY A 39 -10.68 -1.12 8.78
C GLY A 39 -11.18 -0.93 7.37
N GLU A 40 -10.55 -0.10 6.56
CA GLU A 40 -10.94 0.10 5.18
C GLU A 40 -10.51 -1.09 4.32
N ASN A 41 -11.41 -1.55 3.45
CA ASN A 41 -11.14 -2.64 2.52
C ASN A 41 -10.38 -2.14 1.29
N GLY A 42 -9.74 -3.08 0.58
CA GLY A 42 -9.02 -2.80 -0.65
C GLY A 42 -7.55 -2.55 -0.44
N ALA A 43 -6.91 -1.92 -1.41
CA ALA A 43 -5.47 -1.68 -1.38
C ALA A 43 -5.06 -0.74 -0.23
N ASP A 44 -3.83 -0.91 0.26
CA ASP A 44 -3.30 -0.09 1.36
C ASP A 44 -2.97 1.32 0.91
N VAL A 45 -2.66 1.51 -0.36
CA VAL A 45 -2.48 2.83 -0.96
C VAL A 45 -3.57 3.00 -2.01
N LYS A 46 -4.42 4.01 -1.85
CA LYS A 46 -5.59 4.25 -2.69
C LYS A 46 -5.27 5.23 -3.82
N LEU A 47 -5.56 4.82 -5.04
CA LEU A 47 -5.47 5.68 -6.21
C LEU A 47 -6.84 6.31 -6.44
N LEU A 48 -6.94 7.62 -6.27
CA LEU A 48 -8.23 8.31 -6.23
C LEU A 48 -8.69 8.86 -7.59
N THR A 49 -7.75 9.11 -8.50
CA THR A 49 -8.04 9.71 -9.80
C THR A 49 -7.69 8.79 -10.95
N ASN A 50 -8.28 9.03 -12.10
CA ASN A 50 -7.93 8.28 -13.30
C ASN A 50 -6.48 8.52 -13.73
N THR A 51 -5.96 9.74 -13.50
CA THR A 51 -4.57 10.05 -13.78
C THR A 51 -3.63 9.16 -12.95
N ALA A 52 -3.90 9.03 -11.66
CA ALA A 52 -3.09 8.17 -10.79
C ALA A 52 -3.16 6.71 -11.25
N LYS A 53 -4.34 6.23 -11.60
CA LYS A 53 -4.53 4.84 -12.05
C LYS A 53 -3.80 4.55 -13.36
N LYS A 54 -3.70 5.53 -14.26
CA LYS A 54 -2.98 5.37 -15.53
C LYS A 54 -1.47 5.39 -15.32
N LEU A 55 -0.97 6.28 -14.46
CA LEU A 55 0.46 6.40 -14.22
C LEU A 55 1.00 5.27 -13.37
N PHE A 56 0.20 4.77 -12.43
CA PHE A 56 0.61 3.72 -11.51
C PHE A 56 -0.48 2.64 -11.42
N PRO A 57 -0.57 1.76 -12.42
CA PRO A 57 -1.68 0.80 -12.52
C PRO A 57 -1.49 -0.44 -11.61
N TYR A 58 -1.19 -0.22 -10.34
CA TYR A 58 -0.93 -1.31 -9.40
C TYR A 58 -1.81 -1.18 -8.16
N SER A 59 -2.25 -2.33 -7.65
CA SER A 59 -2.91 -2.42 -6.36
C SER A 59 -1.86 -2.71 -5.30
N VAL A 60 -1.64 -1.76 -4.40
CA VAL A 60 -0.54 -1.82 -3.45
C VAL A 60 -0.98 -2.46 -2.15
N GLU A 61 -0.26 -3.50 -1.73
CA GLU A 61 -0.37 -4.10 -0.41
C GLU A 61 0.96 -3.94 0.30
N THR A 62 0.95 -3.47 1.54
CA THR A 62 2.16 -3.28 2.33
C THR A 62 2.18 -4.22 3.52
N LYS A 63 3.34 -4.78 3.83
CA LYS A 63 3.50 -5.68 4.97
C LYS A 63 4.86 -5.54 5.62
N ASN A 64 4.85 -5.48 6.95
CA ASN A 64 6.04 -5.74 7.75
C ASN A 64 6.05 -7.24 8.06
N VAL A 65 7.01 -7.98 7.51
CA VAL A 65 7.00 -9.44 7.59
C VAL A 65 8.16 -9.98 8.41
N LYS A 66 7.87 -11.05 9.16
CA LYS A 66 8.88 -11.78 9.92
C LYS A 66 9.21 -13.13 9.29
N SER A 67 8.36 -13.60 8.37
CA SER A 67 8.56 -14.92 7.76
C SER A 67 8.03 -14.95 6.34
N TYR A 68 8.58 -15.87 5.54
CA TYR A 68 8.16 -16.05 4.15
C TYR A 68 6.72 -16.56 4.04
N ARG A 69 6.24 -17.25 5.04
CA ARG A 69 4.85 -17.72 5.06
C ARG A 69 3.88 -16.55 5.04
N LEU A 70 4.12 -15.53 5.87
CA LEU A 70 3.30 -14.33 5.89
C LEU A 70 3.40 -13.56 4.57
N LEU A 71 4.58 -13.59 3.96
CA LEU A 71 4.81 -13.00 2.66
C LEU A 71 3.87 -13.58 1.59
N TYR A 72 3.79 -14.89 1.53
CA TYR A 72 2.98 -15.57 0.54
C TYR A 72 1.49 -15.25 0.73
N GLU A 73 1.02 -15.25 1.96
CA GLU A 73 -0.37 -14.93 2.27
C GLU A 73 -0.68 -13.46 1.91
N ALA A 74 0.23 -12.54 2.18
CA ALA A 74 0.06 -11.13 1.83
C ALA A 74 -0.05 -10.94 0.33
N PHE A 75 0.76 -11.64 -0.46
CA PHE A 75 0.70 -11.59 -1.91
C PHE A 75 -0.66 -12.10 -2.43
N ARG A 76 -1.15 -13.21 -1.88
CA ARG A 76 -2.47 -13.74 -2.24
C ARG A 76 -3.57 -12.75 -1.92
N GLN A 77 -3.47 -12.05 -0.80
CA GLN A 77 -4.44 -11.03 -0.40
C GLN A 77 -4.44 -9.85 -1.38
N ALA A 78 -3.28 -9.41 -1.83
CA ALA A 78 -3.17 -8.33 -2.80
C ALA A 78 -3.88 -8.66 -4.10
N LYS A 79 -3.79 -9.91 -4.55
CA LYS A 79 -4.43 -10.36 -5.78
C LYS A 79 -5.95 -10.36 -5.72
N ARG A 80 -6.52 -10.42 -4.53
CA ARG A 80 -7.99 -10.50 -4.36
C ARG A 80 -8.71 -9.17 -4.47
N HIS A 81 -8.00 -8.05 -4.33
CA HIS A 81 -8.65 -6.76 -4.13
C HIS A 81 -8.96 -6.00 -5.41
N THR A 82 -8.47 -6.46 -6.57
CA THR A 82 -8.59 -5.66 -7.78
C THR A 82 -8.25 -6.46 -9.03
N ASN A 83 -8.71 -5.96 -10.18
CA ASN A 83 -8.28 -6.43 -11.49
C ASN A 83 -6.94 -5.82 -11.91
N MET A 84 -6.43 -4.84 -11.17
CA MET A 84 -5.11 -4.26 -11.43
C MET A 84 -4.01 -5.23 -10.99
N GLU A 85 -2.83 -5.06 -11.58
CA GLU A 85 -1.67 -5.86 -11.17
C GLU A 85 -1.37 -5.62 -9.69
N PRO A 86 -1.25 -6.68 -8.90
CA PRO A 86 -0.91 -6.53 -7.49
C PRO A 86 0.56 -6.14 -7.32
N LEU A 87 0.81 -5.22 -6.41
CA LEU A 87 2.15 -4.83 -6.01
C LEU A 87 2.29 -4.99 -4.51
N LEU A 88 3.20 -5.86 -4.10
CA LEU A 88 3.45 -6.13 -2.69
C LEU A 88 4.73 -5.43 -2.26
N VAL A 89 4.60 -4.53 -1.29
CA VAL A 89 5.73 -3.80 -0.72
C VAL A 89 6.02 -4.34 0.67
N LEU A 90 7.24 -4.79 0.87
CA LEU A 90 7.65 -5.48 2.09
C LEU A 90 8.73 -4.71 2.83
N LYS A 91 8.63 -4.75 4.15
CA LYS A 91 9.70 -4.32 5.02
C LYS A 91 10.01 -5.47 5.97
N GLY A 92 11.24 -5.97 5.91
CA GLY A 92 11.71 -7.00 6.83
C GLY A 92 12.02 -6.43 8.20
N HIS A 93 12.02 -7.29 9.17
CA HIS A 93 12.40 -6.96 10.55
C HIS A 93 13.83 -7.36 10.82
#